data_c19b53e1ec0bf85dc2dcbdeacfd49106
#
_entry.id   c19b53e1ec0bf85dc2dcbdeacfd49106
#
_cell.length_a   1.000
_cell.length_b   1.000
_cell.length_c   1.000
_cell.angle_alpha   90.00
_cell.angle_beta   90.00
_cell.angle_gamma   90.00
#
_symmetry.space_group_name_H-M   'P 1'
#
loop_
_entity.id
_entity.type
_entity.pdbx_description
1 polymer ?
#
loop_
_entity_poly.entity_id
_entity_poly.type
_entity_poly.pdbx_seq_one_letter_code
_entity_poly.pdbx_strand_id
1 'polypeptide(L)'
;VTSKINDKKVGYISMTKIEDFFNLDIRVGTVINATPFPAARKPAIKLQIDFGEEIGIKHSSAQITRRYSPEQLCGRQVVGVVNLPPLRIAGFKSEVLVIGGVPEEGDVILLKPDEPIRNGTRIS
;
A
#
# COMPACT_ATOMS: atom_id res chain seq x y z
N VAL A 1 1.69 -3.07 2.52
CA VAL A 1 2.99 -3.19 1.82
C VAL A 1 3.90 -4.11 2.59
N THR A 2 4.55 -5.00 1.90
CA THR A 2 5.64 -5.79 2.45
C THR A 2 6.94 -5.33 1.77
N SER A 3 8.05 -5.46 2.48
CA SER A 3 9.35 -5.08 1.94
C SER A 3 10.13 -6.27 1.38
N LYS A 4 9.44 -7.39 1.19
CA LYS A 4 10.10 -8.61 0.73
C LYS A 4 10.53 -8.48 -0.72
N ILE A 5 11.80 -8.76 -0.98
CA ILE A 5 12.39 -8.74 -2.31
C ILE A 5 12.41 -10.17 -2.86
N ASN A 6 12.03 -10.32 -4.11
CA ASN A 6 12.07 -11.62 -4.78
C ASN A 6 13.41 -11.83 -5.46
N ASP A 7 14.34 -12.48 -4.76
CA ASP A 7 15.69 -12.72 -5.24
C ASP A 7 15.76 -13.63 -6.46
N LYS A 8 14.72 -14.42 -6.70
CA LYS A 8 14.69 -15.34 -7.85
C LYS A 8 14.72 -14.62 -9.19
N LYS A 9 14.41 -13.31 -9.20
CA LYS A 9 14.37 -12.51 -10.42
C LYS A 9 15.60 -11.64 -10.62
N VAL A 10 16.56 -11.75 -9.73
CA VAL A 10 17.81 -11.00 -9.90
C VAL A 10 18.51 -11.54 -11.14
N GLY A 11 18.88 -10.64 -12.05
CA GLY A 11 19.66 -10.96 -13.23
C GLY A 11 18.85 -11.24 -14.50
N TYR A 12 17.52 -11.37 -14.43
CA TYR A 12 16.74 -11.44 -15.64
C TYR A 12 15.31 -10.96 -15.44
N ILE A 13 14.64 -10.64 -16.54
CA ILE A 13 13.28 -10.12 -16.55
C ILE A 13 12.36 -11.16 -17.19
N SER A 14 11.34 -11.59 -16.46
CA SER A 14 10.26 -12.40 -17.00
C SER A 14 9.27 -11.49 -17.71
N MET A 15 8.90 -11.85 -18.93
CA MET A 15 7.88 -11.11 -19.66
C MET A 15 6.50 -11.42 -19.12
N THR A 16 5.66 -10.40 -19.04
CA THR A 16 4.26 -10.55 -18.69
C THR A 16 3.40 -9.79 -19.69
N LYS A 17 2.10 -10.00 -19.64
CA LYS A 17 1.16 -9.35 -20.54
C LYS A 17 0.70 -8.02 -19.94
N ILE A 18 0.44 -7.04 -20.79
CA ILE A 18 -0.07 -5.75 -20.32
C ILE A 18 -1.41 -5.90 -19.59
N GLU A 19 -2.23 -6.90 -19.97
CA GLU A 19 -3.50 -7.17 -19.31
C GLU A 19 -3.31 -7.54 -17.83
N ASP A 20 -2.20 -8.15 -17.48
CA ASP A 20 -1.92 -8.50 -16.08
C ASP A 20 -1.80 -7.24 -15.22
N PHE A 21 -1.21 -6.19 -15.77
CA PHE A 21 -1.17 -4.89 -15.09
C PHE A 21 -2.57 -4.29 -14.97
N PHE A 22 -3.34 -4.29 -16.05
CA PHE A 22 -4.67 -3.68 -16.04
C PHE A 22 -5.72 -4.48 -15.27
N ASN A 23 -5.44 -5.74 -14.95
CA ASN A 23 -6.28 -6.52 -14.05
C ASN A 23 -6.16 -6.05 -12.60
N LEU A 24 -5.09 -5.39 -12.25
CA LEU A 24 -4.96 -4.75 -10.95
C LEU A 24 -5.72 -3.42 -10.98
N ASP A 25 -6.51 -3.18 -9.96
CA ASP A 25 -7.16 -1.88 -9.78
C ASP A 25 -6.32 -1.06 -8.79
N ILE A 26 -5.53 -0.13 -9.33
CA ILE A 26 -4.59 0.66 -8.55
C ILE A 26 -5.12 2.09 -8.48
N ARG A 27 -5.29 2.61 -7.27
CA ARG A 27 -5.91 3.92 -7.03
C ARG A 27 -5.09 4.78 -6.09
N VAL A 28 -5.29 6.08 -6.21
CA VAL A 28 -4.76 7.05 -5.27
C VAL A 28 -5.77 7.25 -4.15
N GLY A 29 -5.28 7.29 -2.91
CA GLY A 29 -6.10 7.62 -1.76
C GLY A 29 -5.34 8.48 -0.77
N THR A 30 -6.07 9.05 0.19
CA THR A 30 -5.48 9.86 1.25
C THR A 30 -5.60 9.12 2.58
N VAL A 31 -4.50 9.03 3.31
CA VAL A 31 -4.52 8.46 4.65
C VAL A 31 -5.28 9.41 5.57
N ILE A 32 -6.37 8.94 6.17
CA ILE A 32 -7.17 9.73 7.10
C ILE A 32 -6.95 9.34 8.56
N ASN A 33 -6.41 8.16 8.81
CA ASN A 33 -6.04 7.73 10.15
C ASN A 33 -4.91 6.72 10.08
N ALA A 34 -4.01 6.77 11.05
CA ALA A 34 -2.88 5.85 11.14
C ALA A 34 -2.58 5.57 12.61
N THR A 35 -2.46 4.30 12.97
CA THR A 35 -2.17 3.88 14.34
C THR A 35 -1.16 2.75 14.35
N PRO A 36 -0.37 2.60 15.44
CA PRO A 36 0.51 1.45 15.57
C PRO A 36 -0.30 0.14 15.56
N PHE A 37 0.34 -0.95 15.14
CA PHE A 37 -0.28 -2.27 15.12
C PHE A 37 0.53 -3.25 15.98
N PRO A 38 0.46 -3.14 17.31
CA PRO A 38 1.31 -3.95 18.19
C PRO A 38 1.01 -5.44 18.14
N ALA A 39 -0.22 -5.83 17.77
CA ALA A 39 -0.60 -7.25 17.69
C ALA A 39 -0.10 -7.96 16.44
N ALA A 40 0.42 -7.24 15.44
CA ALA A 40 0.99 -7.86 14.26
C ALA A 40 2.32 -8.52 14.58
N ARG A 41 2.62 -9.66 13.92
CA ARG A 41 3.88 -10.38 14.14
C ARG A 41 5.10 -9.56 13.74
N LYS A 42 4.97 -8.80 12.65
CA LYS A 42 6.01 -7.87 12.19
C LYS A 42 5.55 -6.45 12.44
N PRO A 43 6.45 -5.54 12.77
CA PRO A 43 6.07 -4.14 12.98
C PRO A 43 5.30 -3.59 11.79
N ALA A 44 4.15 -3.00 12.06
CA ALA A 44 3.26 -2.48 11.04
C ALA A 44 2.49 -1.27 11.57
N ILE A 45 1.86 -0.55 10.64
CA ILE A 45 0.96 0.57 10.93
C ILE A 45 -0.39 0.25 10.31
N LYS A 46 -1.47 0.40 11.10
CA LYS A 46 -2.83 0.31 10.59
C LYS A 46 -3.19 1.63 9.93
N LEU A 47 -3.70 1.56 8.71
CA LEU A 47 -4.10 2.72 7.96
C LEU A 47 -5.59 2.67 7.64
N GLN A 48 -6.24 3.82 7.72
CA GLN A 48 -7.52 4.08 7.06
C GLN A 48 -7.25 5.03 5.90
N ILE A 49 -7.71 4.68 4.72
CA ILE A 49 -7.41 5.41 3.50
C ILE A 49 -8.71 5.73 2.78
N ASP A 50 -8.89 6.99 2.44
CA ASP A 50 -10.04 7.46 1.66
C ASP A 50 -9.70 7.39 0.18
N PHE A 51 -10.36 6.47 -0.54
CA PHE A 51 -10.20 6.30 -1.99
C PHE A 51 -11.33 6.95 -2.78
N GLY A 52 -12.07 7.89 -2.19
CA GLY A 52 -13.14 8.58 -2.88
C GLY A 52 -14.48 7.86 -2.77
N GLU A 53 -15.52 8.48 -3.35
CA GLU A 53 -16.89 7.98 -3.19
C GLU A 53 -17.11 6.60 -3.80
N GLU A 54 -16.48 6.32 -4.93
CA GLU A 54 -16.69 5.05 -5.64
C GLU A 54 -16.16 3.86 -4.85
N ILE A 55 -14.98 3.99 -4.27
CA ILE A 55 -14.31 2.90 -3.58
C ILE A 55 -14.53 2.99 -2.07
N GLY A 56 -14.55 4.21 -1.55
CA GLY A 56 -14.79 4.45 -0.14
C GLY A 56 -13.52 4.37 0.71
N ILE A 57 -13.73 4.24 2.01
CA ILE A 57 -12.66 4.15 3.00
C ILE A 57 -12.28 2.69 3.17
N LYS A 58 -10.98 2.41 3.05
CA LYS A 58 -10.44 1.06 3.17
C LYS A 58 -9.35 1.01 4.22
N HIS A 59 -9.11 -0.19 4.75
CA HIS A 59 -8.11 -0.44 5.78
C HIS A 59 -6.92 -1.18 5.19
N SER A 60 -5.73 -0.87 5.70
CA SER A 60 -4.50 -1.55 5.30
C SER A 60 -3.57 -1.71 6.50
N SER A 61 -2.89 -2.85 6.57
CA SER A 61 -1.77 -3.06 7.47
C SER A 61 -0.50 -2.92 6.63
N ALA A 62 0.31 -1.94 6.94
CA ALA A 62 1.49 -1.63 6.14
C ALA A 62 2.77 -1.79 6.96
N GLN A 63 3.72 -2.59 6.45
CA GLN A 63 5.02 -2.81 7.09
C GLN A 63 5.99 -1.71 6.67
N ILE A 64 5.76 -0.51 7.18
CA ILE A 64 6.48 0.70 6.78
C ILE A 64 7.08 1.45 7.98
N THR A 65 7.28 0.76 9.09
CA THR A 65 7.69 1.41 10.36
C THR A 65 9.13 1.89 10.36
N ARG A 66 9.95 1.47 9.42
CA ARG A 66 11.36 1.87 9.39
C ARG A 66 11.53 3.36 9.09
N ARG A 67 10.67 3.91 8.20
CA ARG A 67 10.77 5.31 7.78
C ARG A 67 9.64 6.20 8.26
N TYR A 68 8.50 5.60 8.64
CA TYR A 68 7.29 6.38 8.92
C TYR A 68 6.79 6.14 10.33
N SER A 69 6.28 7.21 10.93
CA SER A 69 5.46 7.13 12.13
C SER A 69 4.00 7.40 11.76
N PRO A 70 3.03 6.95 12.57
CA PRO A 70 1.62 7.22 12.27
C PRO A 70 1.32 8.71 12.04
N GLU A 71 1.92 9.59 12.82
CA GLU A 71 1.66 11.04 12.75
C GLU A 71 2.07 11.63 11.40
N GLN A 72 3.11 11.08 10.77
CA GLN A 72 3.61 11.58 9.49
C GLN A 72 2.72 11.17 8.32
N LEU A 73 1.88 10.15 8.52
CA LEU A 73 1.12 9.54 7.42
C LEU A 73 -0.23 10.22 7.19
N CYS A 74 -0.85 10.77 8.23
CA CYS A 74 -2.17 11.40 8.10
C CYS A 74 -2.12 12.59 7.15
N GLY A 75 -3.06 12.61 6.19
CA GLY A 75 -3.13 13.64 5.17
C GLY A 75 -2.30 13.36 3.93
N ARG A 76 -1.49 12.30 3.96
CA ARG A 76 -0.61 11.93 2.85
C ARG A 76 -1.35 11.12 1.81
N GLN A 77 -1.14 11.44 0.53
CA GLN A 77 -1.63 10.58 -0.53
C GLN A 77 -0.72 9.37 -0.71
N VAL A 78 -1.33 8.23 -1.00
CA VAL A 78 -0.66 6.96 -1.23
C VAL A 78 -1.27 6.30 -2.47
N VAL A 79 -0.57 5.28 -2.97
CA VAL A 79 -1.03 4.48 -4.09
C VAL A 79 -1.28 3.07 -3.57
N GLY A 80 -2.45 2.51 -3.86
CA GLY A 80 -2.81 1.19 -3.37
C GLY A 80 -3.55 0.35 -4.39
N VAL A 81 -3.38 -0.96 -4.28
CA VAL A 81 -4.14 -1.94 -5.07
C VAL A 81 -5.38 -2.29 -4.27
N VAL A 82 -6.56 -2.02 -4.85
CA VAL A 82 -7.83 -2.10 -4.11
C VAL A 82 -8.65 -3.35 -4.43
N ASN A 83 -8.23 -4.16 -5.37
CA ASN A 83 -8.99 -5.35 -5.79
C ASN A 83 -8.30 -6.68 -5.49
N LEU A 84 -7.49 -6.72 -4.45
CA LEU A 84 -6.93 -7.97 -3.95
C LEU A 84 -7.86 -8.57 -2.89
N PRO A 85 -7.84 -9.89 -2.70
CA PRO A 85 -8.59 -10.50 -1.60
C PRO A 85 -8.10 -9.93 -0.26
N PRO A 86 -9.03 -9.65 0.68
CA PRO A 86 -8.63 -9.16 2.00
C PRO A 86 -7.80 -10.19 2.75
N LEU A 87 -6.86 -9.71 3.56
CA LEU A 87 -6.00 -10.53 4.41
C LEU A 87 -6.27 -10.18 5.87
N ARG A 88 -6.52 -11.18 6.71
CA ARG A 88 -6.68 -10.96 8.13
C ARG A 88 -5.35 -11.13 8.86
N ILE A 89 -4.99 -10.10 9.63
CA ILE A 89 -3.76 -10.06 10.41
C ILE A 89 -4.14 -9.71 11.83
N ALA A 90 -3.97 -10.65 12.76
CA ALA A 90 -4.33 -10.47 14.17
C ALA A 90 -5.76 -9.89 14.34
N GLY A 91 -6.72 -10.41 13.55
CA GLY A 91 -8.11 -9.97 13.58
C GLY A 91 -8.42 -8.71 12.78
N PHE A 92 -7.41 -8.00 12.31
CA PHE A 92 -7.57 -6.80 11.50
C PHE A 92 -7.69 -7.18 10.02
N LYS A 93 -8.71 -6.66 9.36
CA LYS A 93 -8.95 -6.93 7.94
C LYS A 93 -8.18 -5.91 7.08
N SER A 94 -7.11 -6.36 6.44
CA SER A 94 -6.33 -5.54 5.50
C SER A 94 -6.88 -5.75 4.09
N GLU A 95 -7.44 -4.70 3.51
CA GLU A 95 -8.17 -4.76 2.24
C GLU A 95 -7.36 -4.24 1.06
N VAL A 96 -6.34 -3.44 1.33
CA VAL A 96 -5.60 -2.71 0.30
C VAL A 96 -4.11 -2.96 0.48
N LEU A 97 -3.43 -3.18 -0.63
CA LEU A 97 -1.97 -3.22 -0.65
C LEU A 97 -1.44 -1.84 -1.05
N VAL A 98 -0.93 -1.11 -0.08
CA VAL A 98 -0.23 0.16 -0.34
C VAL A 98 1.14 -0.19 -0.89
N ILE A 99 1.55 0.48 -1.97
CA ILE A 99 2.79 0.14 -2.67
C ILE A 99 3.86 1.20 -2.50
N GLY A 100 5.11 0.77 -2.62
CA GLY A 100 6.26 1.64 -2.49
C GLY A 100 7.52 1.03 -3.08
N GLY A 101 8.57 1.82 -3.13
CA GLY A 101 9.89 1.35 -3.52
C GLY A 101 10.54 0.63 -2.35
N VAL A 102 11.29 -0.44 -2.63
CA VAL A 102 11.94 -1.26 -1.61
C VAL A 102 13.45 -1.32 -1.92
N PRO A 103 14.23 -0.34 -1.41
CA PRO A 103 15.69 -0.34 -1.66
C PRO A 103 16.38 -1.55 -1.06
N GLU A 104 15.90 -2.03 0.08
CA GLU A 104 16.37 -3.26 0.72
C GLU A 104 15.24 -3.82 1.56
N GLU A 105 15.36 -5.07 1.98
CA GLU A 105 14.31 -5.72 2.77
C GLU A 105 14.01 -4.93 4.05
N GLY A 106 12.72 -4.71 4.31
CA GLY A 106 12.26 -3.95 5.47
C GLY A 106 12.25 -2.45 5.28
N ASP A 107 12.76 -1.93 4.17
CA ASP A 107 12.85 -0.50 3.89
C ASP A 107 11.88 -0.14 2.76
N VAL A 108 10.81 0.56 3.08
CA VAL A 108 9.78 0.93 2.10
C VAL A 108 9.66 2.45 2.02
N ILE A 109 9.74 2.95 0.80
CA ILE A 109 9.47 4.36 0.49
C ILE A 109 8.18 4.41 -0.31
N LEU A 110 7.14 5.00 0.26
CA LEU A 110 5.80 5.01 -0.33
C LEU A 110 5.76 5.80 -1.63
N LEU A 111 4.96 5.31 -2.57
CA LEU A 111 4.66 6.04 -3.79
C LEU A 111 3.54 7.04 -3.53
N LYS A 112 3.60 8.16 -4.22
CA LYS A 112 2.51 9.13 -4.28
C LYS A 112 2.53 9.82 -5.64
N PRO A 113 1.42 10.44 -6.08
CA PRO A 113 1.44 11.25 -7.29
C PRO A 113 2.41 12.43 -7.11
N ASP A 114 2.97 12.89 -8.21
CA ASP A 114 3.83 14.08 -8.20
C ASP A 114 3.09 15.32 -7.69
N GLU A 115 1.81 15.43 -8.00
CA GLU A 115 0.92 16.48 -7.53
C GLU A 115 -0.29 15.87 -6.84
N PRO A 116 -0.90 16.55 -5.86
CA PRO A 116 -2.15 16.07 -5.29
C PRO A 116 -3.21 15.93 -6.38
N ILE A 117 -3.92 14.81 -6.36
CA ILE A 117 -5.01 14.54 -7.29
C ILE A 117 -6.21 13.99 -6.51
N ARG A 118 -7.35 13.92 -7.16
CA ARG A 118 -8.58 13.45 -6.53
C ARG A 118 -8.44 12.00 -6.06
N ASN A 119 -8.92 11.73 -4.84
CA ASN A 119 -8.97 10.37 -4.31
C ASN A 119 -9.81 9.48 -5.24
N GLY A 120 -9.34 8.26 -5.46
CA GLY A 120 -9.97 7.33 -6.38
C GLY A 120 -9.44 7.42 -7.81
N THR A 121 -8.54 8.35 -8.10
CA THR A 121 -7.91 8.43 -9.43
C THR A 121 -7.17 7.14 -9.72
N ARG A 122 -7.44 6.57 -10.88
CA ARG A 122 -6.82 5.31 -11.28
C ARG A 122 -5.40 5.53 -11.79
N ILE A 123 -4.53 4.62 -11.39
CA ILE A 123 -3.16 4.51 -11.92
C ILE A 123 -3.20 3.57 -13.12
N SER A 124 -2.63 4.02 -14.21
CA SER A 124 -2.61 3.21 -15.44
C SER A 124 -1.29 3.35 -16.19
#